data_18898d3cfd265224b8e2bd6e73958d71
#
_entry.id   18898d3cfd265224b8e2bd6e73958d71
#
_cell.length_a   1.000
_cell.length_b   1.000
_cell.length_c   1.000
_cell.angle_alpha   90.00
_cell.angle_beta   90.00
_cell.angle_gamma   90.00
#
_symmetry.space_group_name_H-M   'P 1'
#
loop_
_entity.id
_entity.type
_entity.pdbx_description
1 polymer ?
#
loop_
_entity_poly.entity_id
_entity_poly.type
_entity_poly.pdbx_seq_one_letter_code
_entity_poly.pdbx_strand_id
1 'polypeptide(L)'
;MNYKYLKNEQSEQFAFLRVPKKLLSDSSFKGLSLETIVLYLLLLERVELSKKNNWIDEQGRVYIIFTLTEIMSLFRCSEPKAVKLLDELDIKRGIGLIERKRQGL
;
A
#
# COMPACT_ATOMS: atom_id res chain seq x y z
N MET A 1 11.13 24.38 4.34
CA MET A 1 11.77 23.23 4.98
C MET A 1 13.11 22.94 4.33
N ASN A 2 14.10 22.61 5.10
CA ASN A 2 15.46 22.48 4.60
C ASN A 2 15.95 21.04 4.70
N TYR A 3 15.79 20.29 3.62
CA TYR A 3 16.08 18.85 3.59
C TYR A 3 17.57 18.50 3.64
N LYS A 4 18.41 19.40 3.15
CA LYS A 4 19.85 19.11 3.05
C LYS A 4 20.56 19.02 4.37
N TYR A 5 19.94 19.42 5.44
CA TYR A 5 20.55 19.40 6.76
C TYR A 5 20.01 18.29 7.65
N LEU A 6 19.30 17.33 7.09
CA LEU A 6 18.90 16.16 7.86
C LEU A 6 20.14 15.35 8.21
N LYS A 7 20.32 15.11 9.50
CA LYS A 7 21.40 14.25 9.98
C LYS A 7 21.01 12.78 9.76
N ASN A 8 22.00 11.90 9.77
CA ASN A 8 21.77 10.47 9.55
C ASN A 8 20.69 9.90 10.46
N GLU A 9 20.72 10.24 11.74
CA GLU A 9 19.72 9.75 12.69
C GLU A 9 18.33 10.24 12.34
N GLN A 10 18.22 11.45 11.85
CA GLN A 10 16.92 12.01 11.45
C GLN A 10 16.38 11.36 10.19
N SER A 11 17.26 11.08 9.22
CA SER A 11 16.82 10.44 7.98
C SER A 11 16.36 9.01 8.22
N GLU A 12 16.96 8.29 9.16
CA GLU A 12 16.53 6.94 9.52
C GLU A 12 15.13 6.91 10.10
N GLN A 13 14.72 7.99 10.80
CA GLN A 13 13.40 8.05 11.41
C GLN A 13 12.27 8.14 10.39
N PHE A 14 12.54 8.61 9.19
CA PHE A 14 11.50 8.82 8.20
C PHE A 14 11.19 7.58 7.37
N ALA A 15 12.08 6.60 7.36
CA ALA A 15 11.95 5.44 6.50
C ALA A 15 11.67 5.86 5.05
N PHE A 16 11.75 4.95 4.12
CA PHE A 16 11.59 5.30 2.71
C PHE A 16 10.72 4.26 2.02
N LEU A 17 9.84 4.75 1.15
CA LEU A 17 9.15 3.90 0.19
C LEU A 17 9.92 4.02 -1.12
N ARG A 18 10.35 2.88 -1.64
CA ARG A 18 11.01 2.84 -2.95
C ARG A 18 9.94 2.66 -4.01
N VAL A 19 9.90 3.59 -4.96
CA VAL A 19 8.94 3.52 -6.05
C VAL A 19 9.64 2.93 -7.27
N PRO A 20 9.31 1.69 -7.66
CA PRO A 20 9.85 1.14 -8.89
C PRO A 20 9.42 2.01 -10.06
N LYS A 21 10.37 2.44 -10.87
CA LYS A 21 10.05 3.29 -12.03
C LYS A 21 9.06 2.64 -12.97
N LYS A 22 9.04 1.32 -13.01
CA LYS A 22 8.12 0.55 -13.86
C LYS A 22 6.66 0.87 -13.54
N LEU A 23 6.33 1.13 -12.26
CA LEU A 23 4.96 1.48 -11.88
C LEU A 23 4.53 2.81 -12.50
N LEU A 24 5.48 3.67 -12.82
CA LEU A 24 5.19 4.96 -13.42
C LEU A 24 5.20 4.94 -14.94
N SER A 25 5.99 4.04 -15.53
CA SER A 25 6.21 4.04 -16.97
C SER A 25 5.53 2.90 -17.74
N ASP A 26 5.23 1.79 -17.09
CA ASP A 26 4.61 0.64 -17.74
C ASP A 26 3.14 0.91 -18.01
N SER A 27 2.71 0.66 -19.24
CA SER A 27 1.33 0.89 -19.64
C SER A 27 0.31 0.06 -18.86
N SER A 28 0.75 -1.07 -18.29
CA SER A 28 -0.12 -1.92 -17.45
C SER A 28 -0.66 -1.18 -16.24
N PHE A 29 0.05 -0.16 -15.77
CA PHE A 29 -0.33 0.59 -14.57
C PHE A 29 -0.85 1.98 -14.88
N LYS A 30 -1.10 2.25 -16.16
CA LYS A 30 -1.49 3.59 -16.64
C LYS A 30 -2.73 4.16 -15.96
N GLY A 31 -3.66 3.30 -15.57
CA GLY A 31 -4.91 3.74 -14.95
C GLY A 31 -4.81 4.05 -13.46
N LEU A 32 -3.67 3.83 -12.83
CA LEU A 32 -3.52 4.06 -11.40
C LEU A 32 -3.16 5.50 -11.10
N SER A 33 -3.83 6.07 -10.10
CA SER A 33 -3.44 7.38 -9.57
C SER A 33 -2.14 7.24 -8.76
N LEU A 34 -1.44 8.35 -8.57
CA LEU A 34 -0.23 8.35 -7.74
C LEU A 34 -0.53 7.92 -6.31
N GLU A 35 -1.66 8.33 -5.78
CA GLU A 35 -2.09 7.94 -4.44
C GLU A 35 -2.25 6.42 -4.34
N THR A 36 -2.83 5.82 -5.37
CA THR A 36 -3.02 4.37 -5.39
C THR A 36 -1.69 3.64 -5.47
N ILE A 37 -0.72 4.18 -6.21
CA ILE A 37 0.62 3.62 -6.27
C ILE A 37 1.27 3.66 -4.88
N VAL A 38 1.16 4.78 -4.18
CA VAL A 38 1.69 4.90 -2.82
C VAL A 38 1.03 3.89 -1.89
N LEU A 39 -0.29 3.76 -1.98
CA LEU A 39 -1.02 2.77 -1.17
C LEU A 39 -0.49 1.36 -1.44
N TYR A 40 -0.33 0.99 -2.70
CA TYR A 40 0.17 -0.32 -3.06
C TYR A 40 1.55 -0.59 -2.45
N LEU A 41 2.44 0.40 -2.48
CA LEU A 41 3.77 0.26 -1.89
C LEU A 41 3.70 0.07 -0.37
N LEU A 42 2.78 0.76 0.28
CA LEU A 42 2.57 0.59 1.73
C LEU A 42 2.05 -0.81 2.03
N LEU A 43 1.17 -1.34 1.18
CA LEU A 43 0.68 -2.71 1.33
C LEU A 43 1.80 -3.73 1.17
N LEU A 44 2.69 -3.52 0.18
CA LEU A 44 3.84 -4.41 -0.01
C LEU A 44 4.78 -4.39 1.20
N GLU A 45 4.99 -3.23 1.79
CA GLU A 45 5.79 -3.11 3.01
C GLU A 45 5.17 -3.92 4.14
N ARG A 46 3.83 -3.85 4.27
CA ARG A 46 3.11 -4.63 5.28
C ARG A 46 3.24 -6.13 5.02
N VAL A 47 3.30 -6.55 3.75
CA VAL A 47 3.51 -7.97 3.39
C VAL A 47 4.85 -8.45 3.95
N GLU A 48 5.90 -7.66 3.86
CA GLU A 48 7.21 -8.06 4.41
C GLU A 48 7.14 -8.29 5.92
N LEU A 49 6.42 -7.44 6.63
CA LEU A 49 6.21 -7.62 8.07
C LEU A 49 5.39 -8.87 8.36
N SER A 50 4.38 -9.16 7.54
CA SER A 50 3.54 -10.35 7.71
C SER A 50 4.33 -11.63 7.53
N LYS A 51 5.26 -11.65 6.58
CA LYS A 51 6.16 -12.80 6.40
C LYS A 51 6.98 -13.07 7.66
N LYS A 52 7.49 -12.02 8.28
CA LYS A 52 8.28 -12.14 9.50
C LYS A 52 7.43 -12.65 10.67
N ASN A 53 6.15 -12.33 10.67
CA ASN A 53 5.22 -12.71 11.74
C ASN A 53 4.45 -14.00 11.43
N ASN A 54 4.75 -14.66 10.31
CA ASN A 54 4.09 -15.90 9.89
C ASN A 54 2.57 -15.73 9.71
N TRP A 55 2.13 -14.60 9.21
CA TRP A 55 0.71 -14.38 8.90
C TRP A 55 0.40 -15.05 7.56
N ILE A 56 0.11 -16.33 7.63
CA ILE A 56 -0.10 -17.16 6.46
C ILE A 56 -1.47 -17.84 6.59
N ASP A 57 -2.25 -17.80 5.51
CA ASP A 57 -3.57 -18.41 5.52
C ASP A 57 -3.50 -19.94 5.32
N GLU A 58 -4.65 -20.59 5.30
CA GLU A 58 -4.75 -22.06 5.17
C GLU A 58 -4.15 -22.58 3.87
N GLN A 59 -4.04 -21.76 2.87
CA GLN A 59 -3.50 -22.13 1.57
C GLN A 59 -2.04 -21.75 1.41
N GLY A 60 -1.38 -21.33 2.50
CA GLY A 60 0.01 -20.96 2.48
C GLY A 60 0.28 -19.58 1.90
N ARG A 61 -0.73 -18.74 1.73
CA ARG A 61 -0.57 -17.39 1.18
C ARG A 61 -0.37 -16.37 2.29
N VAL A 62 0.57 -15.45 2.09
CA VAL A 62 0.79 -14.35 3.02
C VAL A 62 -0.38 -13.37 2.91
N TYR A 63 -0.93 -12.98 4.04
CA TYR A 63 -1.97 -11.98 4.07
C TYR A 63 -1.58 -10.82 4.98
N ILE A 64 -2.27 -9.70 4.82
CA ILE A 64 -2.09 -8.53 5.67
C ILE A 64 -3.47 -8.04 6.12
N ILE A 65 -3.44 -7.29 7.22
CA ILE A 65 -4.63 -6.59 7.70
C ILE A 65 -4.35 -5.11 7.55
N PHE A 66 -5.23 -4.42 6.80
CA PHE A 66 -5.08 -3.00 6.53
C PHE A 66 -6.48 -2.41 6.42
N THR A 67 -6.85 -1.59 7.38
CA THR A 67 -8.24 -1.11 7.49
C THR A 67 -8.47 0.16 6.68
N LEU A 68 -9.74 0.42 6.36
CA LEU A 68 -10.12 1.69 5.74
C LEU A 68 -9.75 2.86 6.64
N THR A 69 -9.89 2.69 7.95
CA THR A 69 -9.52 3.74 8.89
C THR A 69 -8.05 4.11 8.78
N GLU A 70 -7.18 3.10 8.62
CA GLU A 70 -5.76 3.36 8.41
C GLU A 70 -5.50 4.15 7.13
N ILE A 71 -6.19 3.76 6.05
CA ILE A 71 -6.03 4.45 4.76
C ILE A 71 -6.50 5.90 4.86
N MET A 72 -7.67 6.10 5.45
CA MET A 72 -8.21 7.44 5.64
C MET A 72 -7.24 8.32 6.43
N SER A 73 -6.64 7.77 7.47
CA SER A 73 -5.70 8.50 8.30
C SER A 73 -4.41 8.83 7.54
N LEU A 74 -3.84 7.84 6.85
CA LEU A 74 -2.58 8.02 6.13
C LEU A 74 -2.70 9.02 4.97
N PHE A 75 -3.80 8.93 4.23
CA PHE A 75 -4.02 9.78 3.05
C PHE A 75 -4.84 11.02 3.36
N ARG A 76 -5.28 11.17 4.62
CA ARG A 76 -6.11 12.31 5.04
C ARG A 76 -7.32 12.48 4.13
N CYS A 77 -8.03 11.40 3.91
CA CYS A 77 -9.14 11.37 2.97
C CYS A 77 -10.40 10.78 3.62
N SER A 78 -11.52 10.93 2.89
CA SER A 78 -12.81 10.37 3.31
C SER A 78 -12.86 8.86 3.03
N GLU A 79 -13.86 8.20 3.62
CA GLU A 79 -14.08 6.78 3.37
C GLU A 79 -14.33 6.48 1.89
N PRO A 80 -15.19 7.22 1.16
CA PRO A 80 -15.37 6.95 -0.27
C PRO A 80 -14.07 7.03 -1.06
N LYS A 81 -13.20 7.96 -0.73
CA LYS A 81 -11.91 8.08 -1.39
C LYS A 81 -11.03 6.87 -1.09
N ALA A 82 -10.99 6.43 0.17
CA ALA A 82 -10.21 5.25 0.56
C ALA A 82 -10.69 4.01 -0.18
N VAL A 83 -12.01 3.82 -0.29
CA VAL A 83 -12.60 2.70 -1.02
C VAL A 83 -12.19 2.77 -2.49
N LYS A 84 -12.21 3.96 -3.09
CA LYS A 84 -11.82 4.14 -4.49
C LYS A 84 -10.38 3.73 -4.72
N LEU A 85 -9.47 4.10 -3.83
CA LEU A 85 -8.06 3.72 -3.96
C LEU A 85 -7.89 2.21 -3.94
N LEU A 86 -8.57 1.53 -3.02
CA LEU A 86 -8.53 0.06 -2.95
C LEU A 86 -9.15 -0.57 -4.20
N ASP A 87 -10.24 -0.03 -4.68
CA ASP A 87 -10.92 -0.55 -5.87
C ASP A 87 -10.00 -0.51 -7.10
N GLU A 88 -9.16 0.50 -7.22
CA GLU A 88 -8.22 0.59 -8.35
C GLU A 88 -7.24 -0.59 -8.36
N LEU A 89 -6.91 -1.15 -7.21
CA LEU A 89 -5.97 -2.27 -7.08
C LEU A 89 -6.65 -3.63 -7.13
N ASP A 90 -7.93 -3.69 -6.91
CA ASP A 90 -8.70 -4.93 -6.67
C ASP A 90 -8.79 -5.81 -7.91
N ILE A 91 -8.76 -7.13 -7.71
CA ILE A 91 -8.85 -8.09 -8.82
C ILE A 91 -10.20 -8.07 -9.52
N LYS A 92 -11.25 -7.61 -8.85
CA LYS A 92 -12.60 -7.58 -9.42
C LYS A 92 -12.96 -6.21 -10.02
N ARG A 93 -12.40 -5.14 -9.49
CA ARG A 93 -12.80 -3.78 -9.85
C ARG A 93 -11.69 -2.95 -10.48
N GLY A 94 -10.45 -3.39 -10.36
CA GLY A 94 -9.29 -2.65 -10.85
C GLY A 94 -8.32 -3.52 -11.62
N ILE A 95 -7.03 -3.21 -11.49
CA ILE A 95 -6.01 -3.89 -12.28
C ILE A 95 -5.56 -5.23 -11.73
N GLY A 96 -6.07 -5.64 -10.59
CA GLY A 96 -5.86 -7.00 -10.09
C GLY A 96 -4.59 -7.23 -9.30
N LEU A 97 -4.07 -6.22 -8.65
CA LEU A 97 -2.87 -6.37 -7.81
C LEU A 97 -3.16 -6.90 -6.41
N ILE A 98 -4.39 -6.77 -5.94
CA ILE A 98 -4.78 -7.24 -4.61
C ILE A 98 -6.09 -8.02 -4.67
N GLU A 99 -6.24 -8.93 -3.72
CA GLU A 99 -7.50 -9.62 -3.47
C GLU A 99 -7.92 -9.31 -2.04
N ARG A 100 -9.12 -8.81 -1.89
CA ARG A 100 -9.65 -8.45 -0.57
C ARG A 100 -10.54 -9.54 -0.03
N LYS A 101 -10.38 -9.83 1.26
CA LYS A 101 -11.29 -10.71 1.99
C LYS A 101 -11.87 -9.93 3.16
N ARG A 102 -13.17 -10.08 3.37
CA ARG A 102 -13.80 -9.52 4.54
C ARG A 102 -13.32 -10.29 5.76
N GLN A 103 -12.76 -9.58 6.71
CA GLN A 103 -12.32 -10.18 7.96
C GLN A 103 -13.49 -10.30 8.92
N GLY A 104 -13.56 -11.41 9.62
CA GLY A 104 -14.60 -11.64 10.61
C GLY A 104 -15.88 -12.17 9.97
N LEU A 105 -16.99 -11.70 10.47
CA LEU A 105 -18.32 -12.23 10.11
C LEU A 105 -18.73 -12.01 8.68
#